data_2279c5e8cb63dbdc2be23064e17b2515
#
_entry.id   2279c5e8cb63dbdc2be23064e17b2515
#
_cell.length_a   1.000
_cell.length_b   1.000
_cell.length_c   1.000
_cell.angle_alpha   90.00
_cell.angle_beta   90.00
_cell.angle_gamma   90.00
#
_symmetry.space_group_name_H-M   'P 1'
#
loop_
_entity.id
_entity.type
_entity.pdbx_description
1 polymer ?
#
loop_
_entity_poly.entity_id
_entity_poly.type
_entity_poly.pdbx_seq_one_letter_code
_entity_poly.pdbx_strand_id
1 'polypeptide(L)'
;LGEPERFRTVVQRALVATLGFMGLGALLIWFFVGRRALKRIDNVSEASLRIMGGDLTGRLPVSGAGDEFDRLSENLNVMLTRIASLNEGLKQVSDNIAHDLKTPLTRLRNRAEAALGANRKASDYRAALESTIGESDQLIRTFNAILMISRLEAGYSAESLGDVDLADSVRDVVELYEPSGEEAGVLVEADVTGSFPIIGNRGLIGQALSNVVDNAIKYAAGVEGGAKVVVRLARDGGDVRLSVTDNGPGIPLEEDRERATERFVRLEQSRSQPGSGLGLSQAKAIAKFHNGRLELADAKPGLSVVTVFPEARPER
;
A
#
# COMPACT_ATOMS: atom_id res chain seq x y z
N LEU A 1 -21.97 64.60 -67.19
CA LEU A 1 -22.80 63.51 -66.68
C LEU A 1 -22.05 62.16 -66.54
N GLY A 2 -20.70 62.13 -66.67
CA GLY A 2 -19.96 60.83 -66.59
C GLY A 2 -19.13 60.56 -65.34
N GLU A 3 -18.92 61.49 -64.41
CA GLU A 3 -18.10 61.27 -63.23
C GLU A 3 -18.77 60.44 -62.08
N PRO A 4 -20.03 60.62 -61.75
CA PRO A 4 -20.66 59.87 -60.65
C PRO A 4 -20.81 58.34 -60.97
N GLU A 5 -21.01 57.98 -62.21
CA GLU A 5 -21.07 56.57 -62.62
C GLU A 5 -19.74 55.84 -62.58
N ARG A 6 -18.65 56.51 -62.95
CA ARG A 6 -17.29 55.94 -62.82
C ARG A 6 -16.89 55.76 -61.37
N PHE A 7 -17.21 56.70 -60.51
CA PHE A 7 -16.98 56.62 -59.07
C PHE A 7 -17.75 55.41 -58.46
N ARG A 8 -19.05 55.26 -58.80
CA ARG A 8 -19.88 54.14 -58.33
C ARG A 8 -19.34 52.76 -58.78
N THR A 9 -18.87 52.66 -60.03
CA THR A 9 -18.28 51.39 -60.52
C THR A 9 -16.92 51.07 -59.88
N VAL A 10 -16.08 52.07 -59.60
CA VAL A 10 -14.81 51.85 -58.88
C VAL A 10 -15.07 51.41 -57.45
N VAL A 11 -16.00 52.07 -56.75
CA VAL A 11 -16.39 51.69 -55.37
C VAL A 11 -16.99 50.29 -55.32
N GLN A 12 -17.88 49.95 -56.24
CA GLN A 12 -18.44 48.59 -56.31
C GLN A 12 -17.36 47.51 -56.59
N ARG A 13 -16.40 47.78 -57.52
CA ARG A 13 -15.29 46.84 -57.77
C ARG A 13 -14.38 46.68 -56.57
N ALA A 14 -14.07 47.76 -55.87
CA ALA A 14 -13.29 47.75 -54.65
C ALA A 14 -13.96 46.95 -53.53
N LEU A 15 -15.26 47.14 -53.38
CA LEU A 15 -16.06 46.42 -52.37
C LEU A 15 -16.14 44.90 -52.66
N VAL A 16 -16.39 44.50 -53.90
CA VAL A 16 -16.37 43.12 -54.33
C VAL A 16 -15.01 42.47 -54.17
N ALA A 17 -13.93 43.18 -54.51
CA ALA A 17 -12.56 42.69 -54.34
C ALA A 17 -12.24 42.51 -52.83
N THR A 18 -12.62 43.45 -51.98
CA THR A 18 -12.41 43.35 -50.53
C THR A 18 -13.16 42.19 -49.92
N LEU A 19 -14.46 42.01 -50.28
CA LEU A 19 -15.24 40.88 -49.83
C LEU A 19 -14.69 39.55 -50.33
N GLY A 20 -14.17 39.49 -51.56
CA GLY A 20 -13.52 38.32 -52.10
C GLY A 20 -12.25 37.96 -51.34
N PHE A 21 -11.42 38.95 -51.03
CA PHE A 21 -10.21 38.75 -50.22
C PHE A 21 -10.54 38.30 -48.79
N MET A 22 -11.54 38.89 -48.14
CA MET A 22 -11.98 38.49 -46.82
C MET A 22 -12.54 37.06 -46.81
N GLY A 23 -13.35 36.71 -47.84
CA GLY A 23 -13.91 35.36 -47.98
C GLY A 23 -12.83 34.31 -48.20
N LEU A 24 -11.82 34.62 -49.07
CA LEU A 24 -10.69 33.71 -49.30
C LEU A 24 -9.82 33.55 -48.03
N GLY A 25 -9.54 34.65 -47.34
CA GLY A 25 -8.80 34.63 -46.08
C GLY A 25 -9.50 33.81 -44.99
N ALA A 26 -10.81 34.00 -44.84
CA ALA A 26 -11.64 33.22 -43.90
C ALA A 26 -11.64 31.72 -44.23
N LEU A 27 -11.73 31.38 -45.51
CA LEU A 27 -11.69 30.00 -46.01
C LEU A 27 -10.35 29.31 -45.77
N LEU A 28 -9.25 30.05 -46.00
CA LEU A 28 -7.91 29.56 -45.70
C LEU A 28 -7.69 29.32 -44.20
N ILE A 29 -8.11 30.27 -43.35
CA ILE A 29 -8.02 30.13 -41.91
C ILE A 29 -8.82 28.93 -41.44
N TRP A 30 -10.08 28.81 -41.87
CA TRP A 30 -10.94 27.68 -41.56
C TRP A 30 -10.32 26.33 -41.98
N PHE A 31 -9.73 26.26 -43.17
CA PHE A 31 -9.07 25.09 -43.71
C PHE A 31 -7.84 24.67 -42.88
N PHE A 32 -6.95 25.61 -42.57
CA PHE A 32 -5.72 25.33 -41.83
C PHE A 32 -6.02 25.01 -40.35
N VAL A 33 -6.89 25.76 -39.72
CA VAL A 33 -7.28 25.51 -38.30
C VAL A 33 -8.04 24.22 -38.15
N GLY A 34 -9.03 23.98 -39.03
CA GLY A 34 -9.83 22.75 -39.01
C GLY A 34 -8.95 21.52 -39.26
N ARG A 35 -8.06 21.56 -40.22
CA ARG A 35 -7.13 20.45 -40.50
C ARG A 35 -6.17 20.17 -39.34
N ARG A 36 -5.69 21.22 -38.67
CA ARG A 36 -4.82 21.07 -37.48
C ARG A 36 -5.59 20.44 -36.30
N ALA A 37 -6.83 20.86 -36.06
CA ALA A 37 -7.68 20.31 -35.02
C ALA A 37 -8.02 18.83 -35.28
N LEU A 38 -8.42 18.48 -36.52
CA LEU A 38 -8.72 17.10 -36.90
C LEU A 38 -7.50 16.19 -36.71
N LYS A 39 -6.32 16.62 -37.15
CA LYS A 39 -5.09 15.83 -36.96
C LYS A 39 -4.76 15.58 -35.48
N ARG A 40 -5.07 16.52 -34.58
CA ARG A 40 -4.89 16.33 -33.13
C ARG A 40 -5.88 15.29 -32.58
N ILE A 41 -7.12 15.34 -33.04
CA ILE A 41 -8.16 14.34 -32.65
C ILE A 41 -7.74 12.93 -33.12
N ASP A 42 -7.26 12.80 -34.36
CA ASP A 42 -6.76 11.53 -34.90
C ASP A 42 -5.59 10.98 -34.07
N ASN A 43 -4.63 11.83 -33.69
CA ASN A 43 -3.50 11.42 -32.86
C ASN A 43 -3.95 10.92 -31.46
N VAL A 44 -4.93 11.59 -30.84
CA VAL A 44 -5.50 11.18 -29.54
C VAL A 44 -6.26 9.85 -29.71
N SER A 45 -7.03 9.70 -30.80
CA SER A 45 -7.75 8.47 -31.10
C SER A 45 -6.82 7.28 -31.33
N GLU A 46 -5.75 7.48 -32.11
CA GLU A 46 -4.75 6.44 -32.34
C GLU A 46 -4.00 6.03 -31.07
N ALA A 47 -3.62 7.01 -30.24
CA ALA A 47 -3.02 6.74 -28.94
C ALA A 47 -3.98 5.98 -28.01
N SER A 48 -5.25 6.35 -28.00
CA SER A 48 -6.29 5.65 -27.22
C SER A 48 -6.46 4.18 -27.68
N LEU A 49 -6.41 3.92 -28.98
CA LEU A 49 -6.48 2.54 -29.52
C LEU A 49 -5.28 1.69 -29.07
N ARG A 50 -4.07 2.25 -29.06
CA ARG A 50 -2.87 1.56 -28.57
C ARG A 50 -2.98 1.25 -27.07
N ILE A 51 -3.48 2.20 -26.27
CA ILE A 51 -3.71 2.01 -24.85
C ILE A 51 -4.75 0.92 -24.59
N MET A 52 -5.85 0.89 -25.33
CA MET A 52 -6.86 -0.20 -25.26
C MET A 52 -6.27 -1.55 -25.67
N GLY A 53 -5.25 -1.56 -26.52
CA GLY A 53 -4.48 -2.76 -26.88
C GLY A 53 -3.47 -3.22 -25.80
N GLY A 54 -3.40 -2.52 -24.65
CA GLY A 54 -2.54 -2.89 -23.51
C GLY A 54 -1.22 -2.13 -23.42
N ASP A 55 -0.91 -1.21 -24.35
CA ASP A 55 0.28 -0.37 -24.27
C ASP A 55 0.06 0.82 -23.31
N LEU A 56 0.27 0.59 -22.02
CA LEU A 56 0.19 1.63 -20.99
C LEU A 56 1.45 2.51 -20.90
N THR A 57 2.47 2.24 -21.71
CA THR A 57 3.72 3.01 -21.73
C THR A 57 3.63 4.22 -22.68
N GLY A 58 2.77 4.16 -23.68
CA GLY A 58 2.47 5.24 -24.60
C GLY A 58 1.98 6.50 -23.87
N ARG A 59 2.26 7.67 -24.44
CA ARG A 59 1.75 8.96 -23.93
C ARG A 59 1.10 9.73 -25.08
N LEU A 60 0.06 10.50 -24.74
CA LEU A 60 -0.56 11.43 -25.67
C LEU A 60 0.39 12.62 -25.93
N PRO A 61 0.50 13.07 -27.17
CA PRO A 61 1.36 14.20 -27.49
C PRO A 61 0.80 15.49 -26.89
N VAL A 62 1.68 16.28 -26.27
CA VAL A 62 1.41 17.65 -25.81
C VAL A 62 2.12 18.60 -26.75
N SER A 63 1.37 19.50 -27.39
CA SER A 63 1.93 20.36 -28.44
C SER A 63 2.63 21.61 -27.93
N GLY A 64 2.43 21.97 -26.66
CA GLY A 64 2.97 23.20 -26.05
C GLY A 64 2.19 24.47 -26.40
N ALA A 65 1.01 24.35 -27.04
CA ALA A 65 0.17 25.49 -27.37
C ALA A 65 -0.60 26.03 -26.15
N GLY A 66 -0.70 25.25 -25.06
CA GLY A 66 -1.41 25.60 -23.83
C GLY A 66 -2.93 25.68 -24.00
N ASP A 67 -3.47 25.06 -25.03
CA ASP A 67 -4.90 25.00 -25.33
C ASP A 67 -5.62 23.86 -24.59
N GLU A 68 -6.93 23.75 -24.78
CA GLU A 68 -7.78 22.73 -24.16
C GLU A 68 -7.35 21.30 -24.53
N PHE A 69 -6.76 21.10 -25.72
CA PHE A 69 -6.25 19.79 -26.15
C PHE A 69 -4.98 19.40 -25.39
N ASP A 70 -4.09 20.35 -25.13
CA ASP A 70 -2.90 20.08 -24.33
C ASP A 70 -3.29 19.73 -22.88
N ARG A 71 -4.22 20.48 -22.27
CA ARG A 71 -4.76 20.16 -20.93
C ARG A 71 -5.41 18.78 -20.86
N LEU A 72 -6.18 18.40 -21.90
CA LEU A 72 -6.77 17.07 -21.99
C LEU A 72 -5.68 15.99 -22.08
N SER A 73 -4.66 16.20 -22.94
CA SER A 73 -3.55 15.26 -23.10
C SER A 73 -2.76 15.10 -21.78
N GLU A 74 -2.50 16.19 -21.07
CA GLU A 74 -1.83 16.16 -19.77
C GLU A 74 -2.63 15.37 -18.72
N ASN A 75 -3.93 15.65 -18.58
CA ASN A 75 -4.80 14.95 -17.65
C ASN A 75 -4.88 13.44 -17.96
N LEU A 76 -4.98 13.09 -19.25
CA LEU A 76 -4.98 11.69 -19.67
C LEU A 76 -3.61 11.03 -19.42
N ASN A 77 -2.50 11.73 -19.63
CA ASN A 77 -1.17 11.21 -19.32
C ASN A 77 -0.97 10.97 -17.83
N VAL A 78 -1.50 11.83 -16.96
CA VAL A 78 -1.51 11.61 -15.49
C VAL A 78 -2.33 10.36 -15.15
N MET A 79 -3.52 10.20 -15.75
CA MET A 79 -4.34 9.00 -15.55
C MET A 79 -3.61 7.74 -16.02
N LEU A 80 -2.99 7.76 -17.20
CA LEU A 80 -2.21 6.64 -17.74
C LEU A 80 -1.04 6.27 -16.85
N THR A 81 -0.33 7.26 -16.32
CA THR A 81 0.76 7.03 -15.35
C THR A 81 0.22 6.31 -14.12
N ARG A 82 -0.94 6.72 -13.61
CA ARG A 82 -1.56 6.06 -12.46
C ARG A 82 -1.98 4.62 -12.76
N ILE A 83 -2.59 4.37 -13.92
CA ILE A 83 -2.98 3.02 -14.36
C ILE A 83 -1.75 2.13 -14.57
N ALA A 84 -0.70 2.62 -15.22
CA ALA A 84 0.55 1.89 -15.42
C ALA A 84 1.20 1.51 -14.08
N SER A 85 1.27 2.45 -13.13
CA SER A 85 1.78 2.19 -11.78
C SER A 85 0.95 1.14 -11.02
N LEU A 86 -0.38 1.19 -11.13
CA LEU A 86 -1.26 0.21 -10.51
C LEU A 86 -1.08 -1.19 -11.14
N ASN A 87 -0.95 -1.26 -12.46
CA ASN A 87 -0.75 -2.54 -13.17
C ASN A 87 0.61 -3.16 -12.84
N GLU A 88 1.68 -2.35 -12.78
CA GLU A 88 3.01 -2.82 -12.37
C GLU A 88 3.00 -3.29 -10.91
N GLY A 89 2.35 -2.54 -10.01
CA GLY A 89 2.15 -2.95 -8.63
C GLY A 89 1.40 -4.29 -8.53
N LEU A 90 0.33 -4.47 -9.30
CA LEU A 90 -0.44 -5.72 -9.32
C LEU A 90 0.39 -6.90 -9.83
N LYS A 91 1.20 -6.68 -10.88
CA LYS A 91 2.10 -7.70 -11.43
C LYS A 91 3.15 -8.09 -10.41
N GLN A 92 3.83 -7.13 -9.79
CA GLN A 92 4.84 -7.37 -8.77
C GLN A 92 4.25 -8.14 -7.57
N VAL A 93 3.04 -7.78 -7.14
CA VAL A 93 2.30 -8.50 -6.11
C VAL A 93 2.05 -9.95 -6.53
N SER A 94 1.57 -10.18 -7.76
CA SER A 94 1.28 -11.52 -8.26
C SER A 94 2.54 -12.40 -8.33
N ASP A 95 3.65 -11.86 -8.83
CA ASP A 95 4.93 -12.55 -8.93
C ASP A 95 5.49 -12.89 -7.54
N ASN A 96 5.42 -11.94 -6.59
CA ASN A 96 5.83 -12.15 -5.21
C ASN A 96 4.97 -13.23 -4.53
N ILE A 97 3.64 -13.17 -4.67
CA ILE A 97 2.72 -14.18 -4.13
C ILE A 97 3.07 -15.57 -4.67
N ALA A 98 3.26 -15.69 -5.98
CA ALA A 98 3.58 -16.98 -6.61
C ALA A 98 4.90 -17.57 -6.06
N HIS A 99 5.93 -16.73 -5.92
CA HIS A 99 7.21 -17.13 -5.36
C HIS A 99 7.09 -17.55 -3.89
N ASP A 100 6.39 -16.74 -3.09
CA ASP A 100 6.33 -16.89 -1.64
C ASP A 100 5.43 -18.02 -1.18
N LEU A 101 4.42 -18.38 -2.01
CA LEU A 101 3.58 -19.57 -1.76
C LEU A 101 4.24 -20.88 -2.22
N LYS A 102 5.14 -20.85 -3.19
CA LYS A 102 5.79 -22.06 -3.73
C LYS A 102 6.54 -22.82 -2.64
N THR A 103 7.31 -22.14 -1.79
CA THR A 103 8.14 -22.75 -0.74
C THR A 103 7.29 -23.48 0.32
N PRO A 104 6.26 -22.89 0.95
CA PRO A 104 5.43 -23.58 1.94
C PRO A 104 4.58 -24.69 1.30
N LEU A 105 4.07 -24.52 0.09
CA LEU A 105 3.36 -25.56 -0.64
C LEU A 105 4.24 -26.78 -0.94
N THR A 106 5.49 -26.55 -1.36
CA THR A 106 6.45 -27.62 -1.58
C THR A 106 6.74 -28.37 -0.28
N ARG A 107 6.87 -27.66 0.84
CA ARG A 107 7.09 -28.27 2.16
C ARG A 107 5.92 -29.14 2.58
N LEU A 108 4.69 -28.63 2.45
CA LEU A 108 3.46 -29.34 2.75
C LEU A 108 3.32 -30.60 1.92
N ARG A 109 3.58 -30.52 0.61
CA ARG A 109 3.59 -31.65 -0.30
C ARG A 109 4.62 -32.71 0.11
N ASN A 110 5.87 -32.32 0.35
CA ASN A 110 6.94 -33.24 0.73
C ASN A 110 6.62 -33.97 2.05
N ARG A 111 5.99 -33.32 3.03
CA ARG A 111 5.55 -33.95 4.27
C ARG A 111 4.42 -34.97 4.03
N ALA A 112 3.44 -34.61 3.21
CA ALA A 112 2.37 -35.53 2.85
C ALA A 112 2.91 -36.77 2.11
N GLU A 113 3.83 -36.57 1.14
CA GLU A 113 4.53 -37.66 0.42
C GLU A 113 5.36 -38.54 1.39
N ALA A 114 6.08 -37.93 2.32
CA ALA A 114 6.87 -38.66 3.31
C ALA A 114 5.96 -39.46 4.30
N ALA A 115 4.76 -38.96 4.61
CA ALA A 115 3.78 -39.68 5.41
C ALA A 115 3.23 -40.90 4.66
N LEU A 116 2.98 -40.79 3.35
CA LEU A 116 2.47 -41.87 2.51
C LEU A 116 3.53 -42.95 2.19
N GLY A 117 4.79 -42.58 2.10
CA GLY A 117 5.88 -43.48 1.74
C GLY A 117 6.41 -44.39 2.85
N ALA A 118 5.98 -44.21 4.08
CA ALA A 118 6.47 -44.99 5.22
C ALA A 118 5.39 -45.93 5.74
N ASN A 119 5.78 -47.18 6.06
CA ASN A 119 4.90 -48.14 6.74
C ASN A 119 4.82 -47.75 8.23
N ARG A 120 3.88 -46.85 8.59
CA ARG A 120 3.77 -46.22 9.90
C ARG A 120 2.54 -46.70 10.66
N LYS A 121 2.55 -46.53 11.98
CA LYS A 121 1.36 -46.76 12.85
C LYS A 121 0.30 -45.72 12.59
N ALA A 122 -0.95 -46.03 12.92
CA ALA A 122 -2.07 -45.09 12.77
C ALA A 122 -1.86 -43.78 13.57
N SER A 123 -1.16 -43.81 14.71
CA SER A 123 -0.74 -42.63 15.47
C SER A 123 0.14 -41.66 14.68
N ASP A 124 1.08 -42.24 13.88
CA ASP A 124 2.04 -41.45 13.13
C ASP A 124 1.38 -40.75 11.92
N TYR A 125 0.39 -41.44 11.28
CA TYR A 125 -0.44 -40.83 10.24
C TYR A 125 -1.28 -39.69 10.80
N ARG A 126 -1.83 -39.86 12.01
CA ARG A 126 -2.62 -38.80 12.66
C ARG A 126 -1.76 -37.60 12.97
N ALA A 127 -0.59 -37.76 13.55
CA ALA A 127 0.35 -36.68 13.82
C ALA A 127 0.81 -35.96 12.54
N ALA A 128 1.04 -36.71 11.44
CA ALA A 128 1.39 -36.14 10.15
C ALA A 128 0.25 -35.31 9.56
N LEU A 129 -1.01 -35.78 9.69
CA LEU A 129 -2.19 -35.03 9.24
C LEU A 129 -2.41 -33.76 10.08
N GLU A 130 -2.31 -33.83 11.41
CA GLU A 130 -2.41 -32.68 12.29
C GLU A 130 -1.33 -31.63 11.97
N SER A 131 -0.10 -32.07 11.73
CA SER A 131 0.98 -31.18 11.26
C SER A 131 0.68 -30.54 9.89
N THR A 132 0.09 -31.31 8.96
CA THR A 132 -0.27 -30.81 7.62
C THR A 132 -1.39 -29.77 7.70
N ILE A 133 -2.38 -29.98 8.56
CA ILE A 133 -3.45 -29.00 8.84
C ILE A 133 -2.85 -27.71 9.40
N GLY A 134 -1.99 -27.81 10.41
CA GLY A 134 -1.33 -26.63 10.98
C GLY A 134 -0.50 -25.83 9.99
N GLU A 135 0.19 -26.52 9.06
CA GLU A 135 0.92 -25.85 7.95
C GLU A 135 -0.03 -25.20 6.93
N SER A 136 -1.16 -25.86 6.64
CA SER A 136 -2.18 -25.31 5.74
C SER A 136 -2.79 -24.03 6.35
N ASP A 137 -3.12 -24.03 7.63
CA ASP A 137 -3.62 -22.84 8.33
C ASP A 137 -2.59 -21.72 8.35
N GLN A 138 -1.32 -22.05 8.54
CA GLN A 138 -0.23 -21.06 8.45
C GLN A 138 -0.11 -20.47 7.05
N LEU A 139 -0.31 -21.28 6.02
CA LEU A 139 -0.27 -20.84 4.62
C LEU A 139 -1.45 -19.90 4.30
N ILE A 140 -2.65 -20.21 4.80
CA ILE A 140 -3.83 -19.35 4.67
C ILE A 140 -3.60 -18.00 5.36
N ARG A 141 -3.06 -17.99 6.58
CA ARG A 141 -2.71 -16.74 7.29
C ARG A 141 -1.68 -15.92 6.50
N THR A 142 -0.65 -16.57 5.98
CA THR A 142 0.39 -15.94 5.15
C THR A 142 -0.21 -15.30 3.89
N PHE A 143 -1.06 -16.03 3.19
CA PHE A 143 -1.74 -15.54 1.99
C PHE A 143 -2.60 -14.30 2.27
N ASN A 144 -3.42 -14.35 3.34
CA ASN A 144 -4.25 -13.24 3.73
C ASN A 144 -3.42 -12.00 4.13
N ALA A 145 -2.29 -12.20 4.81
CA ALA A 145 -1.36 -11.12 5.16
C ALA A 145 -0.75 -10.46 3.91
N ILE A 146 -0.31 -11.26 2.93
CA ILE A 146 0.24 -10.75 1.65
C ILE A 146 -0.83 -9.95 0.90
N LEU A 147 -2.05 -10.50 0.75
CA LEU A 147 -3.15 -9.81 0.08
C LEU A 147 -3.48 -8.48 0.76
N MET A 148 -3.51 -8.46 2.10
CA MET A 148 -3.75 -7.22 2.85
C MET A 148 -2.65 -6.19 2.59
N ILE A 149 -1.37 -6.55 2.78
CA ILE A 149 -0.24 -5.64 2.53
C ILE A 149 -0.33 -5.07 1.11
N SER A 150 -0.61 -5.93 0.13
CA SER A 150 -0.69 -5.54 -1.28
C SER A 150 -1.83 -4.57 -1.55
N ARG A 151 -3.01 -4.78 -0.93
CA ARG A 151 -4.15 -3.84 -1.04
C ARG A 151 -3.83 -2.49 -0.42
N LEU A 152 -3.21 -2.48 0.75
CA LEU A 152 -2.83 -1.25 1.45
C LEU A 152 -1.78 -0.45 0.65
N GLU A 153 -0.77 -1.11 0.09
CA GLU A 153 0.27 -0.47 -0.73
C GLU A 153 -0.26 0.08 -2.06
N ALA A 154 -1.22 -0.63 -2.68
CA ALA A 154 -1.89 -0.17 -3.89
C ALA A 154 -2.89 0.99 -3.63
N GLY A 155 -3.12 1.36 -2.37
CA GLY A 155 -4.11 2.36 -2.00
C GLY A 155 -5.56 1.88 -2.17
N TYR A 156 -5.77 0.58 -2.36
CA TYR A 156 -7.09 -0.04 -2.38
C TYR A 156 -7.45 -0.49 -0.97
N SER A 157 -7.93 0.40 -0.16
CA SER A 157 -8.67 0.00 1.04
C SER A 157 -10.14 0.29 0.82
N ALA A 158 -10.96 -0.76 0.81
CA ALA A 158 -12.41 -0.63 0.87
C ALA A 158 -12.86 -0.19 2.28
N GLU A 159 -11.92 -0.08 3.20
CA GLU A 159 -12.16 0.23 4.60
C GLU A 159 -12.14 1.74 4.81
N SER A 160 -13.23 2.26 5.33
CA SER A 160 -13.34 3.69 5.66
C SER A 160 -12.45 4.05 6.83
N LEU A 161 -11.71 5.14 6.70
CA LEU A 161 -11.06 5.80 7.83
C LEU A 161 -12.12 6.59 8.61
N GLY A 162 -12.05 6.52 9.93
CA GLY A 162 -12.93 7.25 10.84
C GLY A 162 -12.18 7.69 12.09
N ASP A 163 -12.91 8.30 13.02
CA ASP A 163 -12.35 8.68 14.32
C ASP A 163 -12.10 7.42 15.16
N VAL A 164 -10.88 7.24 15.61
CA VAL A 164 -10.44 6.12 16.44
C VAL A 164 -9.68 6.64 17.64
N ASP A 165 -10.07 6.22 18.84
CA ASP A 165 -9.22 6.40 20.03
C ASP A 165 -8.26 5.22 20.15
N LEU A 166 -6.96 5.49 20.02
CA LEU A 166 -5.93 4.45 20.17
C LEU A 166 -5.91 3.86 21.58
N ALA A 167 -6.31 4.61 22.60
CA ALA A 167 -6.36 4.12 23.98
C ALA A 167 -7.30 2.92 24.12
N ASP A 168 -8.47 2.97 23.46
CA ASP A 168 -9.42 1.85 23.46
C ASP A 168 -8.86 0.65 22.70
N SER A 169 -8.24 0.90 21.53
CA SER A 169 -7.61 -0.17 20.75
C SER A 169 -6.48 -0.87 21.49
N VAL A 170 -5.71 -0.14 22.30
CA VAL A 170 -4.65 -0.72 23.14
C VAL A 170 -5.24 -1.56 24.26
N ARG A 171 -6.27 -1.06 24.95
CA ARG A 171 -6.92 -1.81 26.04
C ARG A 171 -7.52 -3.12 25.53
N ASP A 172 -8.25 -3.07 24.41
CA ASP A 172 -8.85 -4.26 23.79
C ASP A 172 -7.80 -5.32 23.44
N VAL A 173 -6.67 -4.90 22.83
CA VAL A 173 -5.61 -5.85 22.43
C VAL A 173 -4.86 -6.39 23.65
N VAL A 174 -4.54 -5.56 24.64
CA VAL A 174 -3.86 -6.05 25.86
C VAL A 174 -4.75 -7.05 26.60
N GLU A 175 -6.03 -6.76 26.79
CA GLU A 175 -6.99 -7.69 27.40
C GLU A 175 -7.09 -9.02 26.63
N LEU A 176 -7.07 -8.95 25.29
CA LEU A 176 -7.10 -10.15 24.44
C LEU A 176 -5.85 -11.02 24.60
N TYR A 177 -4.67 -10.42 24.80
CA TYR A 177 -3.39 -11.14 24.87
C TYR A 177 -2.91 -11.44 26.29
N GLU A 178 -3.55 -10.90 27.32
CA GLU A 178 -3.23 -11.20 28.72
C GLU A 178 -3.22 -12.71 29.03
N PRO A 179 -4.24 -13.52 28.64
CA PRO A 179 -4.22 -14.96 28.87
C PRO A 179 -3.08 -15.70 28.15
N SER A 180 -2.76 -15.28 26.92
CA SER A 180 -1.64 -15.87 26.16
C SER A 180 -0.30 -15.49 26.74
N GLY A 181 -0.17 -14.28 27.29
CA GLY A 181 0.98 -13.83 28.05
C GLY A 181 1.18 -14.66 29.32
N GLU A 182 0.11 -14.86 30.12
CA GLU A 182 0.15 -15.69 31.34
C GLU A 182 0.58 -17.13 31.04
N GLU A 183 0.02 -17.73 29.97
CA GLU A 183 0.40 -19.09 29.53
C GLU A 183 1.89 -19.17 29.14
N ALA A 184 2.42 -18.11 28.51
CA ALA A 184 3.83 -18.02 28.15
C ALA A 184 4.76 -17.56 29.29
N GLY A 185 4.21 -17.23 30.47
CA GLY A 185 4.95 -16.66 31.60
C GLY A 185 5.42 -15.23 31.35
N VAL A 186 4.70 -14.45 30.55
CA VAL A 186 5.03 -13.07 30.17
C VAL A 186 3.95 -12.13 30.72
N LEU A 187 4.34 -11.13 31.50
CA LEU A 187 3.44 -10.08 31.96
C LEU A 187 3.20 -9.07 30.82
N VAL A 188 1.94 -8.90 30.42
CA VAL A 188 1.53 -7.92 29.41
C VAL A 188 0.80 -6.77 30.08
N GLU A 189 1.31 -5.55 29.94
CA GLU A 189 0.75 -4.37 30.60
C GLU A 189 0.50 -3.23 29.61
N ALA A 190 -0.60 -2.49 29.84
CA ALA A 190 -0.90 -1.23 29.14
C ALA A 190 -0.52 -0.03 30.04
N ASP A 191 0.37 0.83 29.56
CA ASP A 191 0.67 2.13 30.16
C ASP A 191 0.02 3.23 29.30
N VAL A 192 -1.28 3.41 29.51
CA VAL A 192 -2.13 4.30 28.72
C VAL A 192 -2.98 5.17 29.64
N THR A 193 -2.73 6.47 29.59
CA THR A 193 -3.48 7.47 30.35
C THR A 193 -4.02 8.55 29.42
N GLY A 194 -5.35 8.73 29.41
CA GLY A 194 -6.02 9.71 28.56
C GLY A 194 -6.55 9.12 27.25
N SER A 195 -6.92 10.00 26.31
CA SER A 195 -7.47 9.69 25.00
C SER A 195 -6.47 10.09 23.92
N PHE A 196 -6.37 9.32 22.84
CA PHE A 196 -5.42 9.52 21.74
C PHE A 196 -6.15 9.39 20.40
N PRO A 197 -6.92 10.44 20.00
CA PRO A 197 -7.70 10.39 18.78
C PRO A 197 -6.84 10.48 17.52
N ILE A 198 -7.11 9.60 16.57
CA ILE A 198 -6.52 9.62 15.23
C ILE A 198 -7.60 9.36 14.18
N ILE A 199 -7.32 9.72 12.91
CA ILE A 199 -8.12 9.28 11.79
C ILE A 199 -7.56 7.96 11.30
N GLY A 200 -8.33 6.88 11.46
CA GLY A 200 -7.84 5.55 11.14
C GLY A 200 -8.94 4.50 10.99
N ASN A 201 -8.52 3.26 10.78
CA ASN A 201 -9.37 2.08 10.80
C ASN A 201 -9.03 1.23 12.03
N ARG A 202 -9.99 1.10 12.97
CA ARG A 202 -9.80 0.37 14.23
C ARG A 202 -9.38 -1.08 14.02
N GLY A 203 -9.95 -1.76 13.00
CA GLY A 203 -9.65 -3.16 12.72
C GLY A 203 -8.20 -3.35 12.26
N LEU A 204 -7.72 -2.52 11.33
CA LEU A 204 -6.34 -2.55 10.85
C LEU A 204 -5.34 -2.20 11.96
N ILE A 205 -5.64 -1.18 12.76
CA ILE A 205 -4.79 -0.77 13.88
C ILE A 205 -4.71 -1.89 14.92
N GLY A 206 -5.85 -2.49 15.30
CA GLY A 206 -5.90 -3.64 16.20
C GLY A 206 -5.08 -4.81 15.67
N GLN A 207 -5.15 -5.09 14.37
CA GLN A 207 -4.35 -6.15 13.73
C GLN A 207 -2.86 -5.86 13.74
N ALA A 208 -2.44 -4.60 13.46
CA ALA A 208 -1.03 -4.21 13.56
C ALA A 208 -0.51 -4.39 14.98
N LEU A 209 -1.27 -3.91 15.97
CA LEU A 209 -0.90 -4.01 17.37
C LEU A 209 -0.85 -5.47 17.82
N SER A 210 -1.83 -6.30 17.45
CA SER A 210 -1.85 -7.74 17.72
C SER A 210 -0.60 -8.45 17.18
N ASN A 211 -0.20 -8.16 15.95
CA ASN A 211 1.00 -8.73 15.35
C ASN A 211 2.28 -8.37 16.14
N VAL A 212 2.35 -7.14 16.65
CA VAL A 212 3.51 -6.67 17.40
C VAL A 212 3.51 -7.25 18.81
N VAL A 213 2.36 -7.29 19.49
CA VAL A 213 2.21 -7.87 20.85
C VAL A 213 2.50 -9.36 20.83
N ASP A 214 1.95 -10.11 19.85
CA ASP A 214 2.23 -11.54 19.67
C ASP A 214 3.73 -11.81 19.51
N ASN A 215 4.41 -11.03 18.68
CA ASN A 215 5.86 -11.10 18.54
C ASN A 215 6.58 -10.79 19.86
N ALA A 216 6.18 -9.73 20.56
CA ALA A 216 6.80 -9.33 21.83
C ALA A 216 6.68 -10.43 22.90
N ILE A 217 5.49 -11.02 23.07
CA ILE A 217 5.25 -12.17 23.99
C ILE A 217 6.18 -13.33 23.62
N LYS A 218 6.21 -13.68 22.35
CA LYS A 218 6.99 -14.81 21.84
C LYS A 218 8.49 -14.66 22.07
N TYR A 219 9.04 -13.46 21.90
CA TYR A 219 10.47 -13.22 22.10
C TYR A 219 10.83 -12.90 23.54
N ALA A 220 9.91 -12.43 24.38
CA ALA A 220 10.12 -12.27 25.79
C ALA A 220 10.02 -13.59 26.57
N ALA A 221 9.30 -14.59 26.06
CA ALA A 221 9.08 -15.87 26.71
C ALA A 221 10.42 -16.55 27.10
N GLY A 222 10.51 -16.99 28.36
CA GLY A 222 11.71 -17.66 28.89
C GLY A 222 12.83 -16.73 29.35
N VAL A 223 12.63 -15.41 29.41
CA VAL A 223 13.60 -14.48 29.96
C VAL A 223 13.71 -14.66 31.48
N GLU A 224 14.95 -14.90 31.97
CA GLU A 224 15.23 -14.99 33.39
C GLU A 224 14.99 -13.64 34.08
N GLY A 225 14.35 -13.64 35.25
CA GLY A 225 14.07 -12.43 36.04
C GLY A 225 12.71 -11.80 35.78
N GLY A 226 11.87 -12.41 34.94
CA GLY A 226 10.49 -11.97 34.65
C GLY A 226 10.35 -11.38 33.26
N ALA A 227 9.66 -12.13 32.41
CA ALA A 227 9.34 -11.71 31.05
C ALA A 227 8.21 -10.67 31.05
N LYS A 228 8.41 -9.57 30.33
CA LYS A 228 7.48 -8.43 30.33
C LYS A 228 7.33 -7.81 28.96
N VAL A 229 6.10 -7.44 28.62
CA VAL A 229 5.71 -6.63 27.44
C VAL A 229 4.91 -5.43 27.93
N VAL A 230 5.33 -4.22 27.55
CA VAL A 230 4.64 -2.97 27.90
C VAL A 230 4.16 -2.29 26.62
N VAL A 231 2.86 -2.01 26.56
CA VAL A 231 2.23 -1.23 25.49
C VAL A 231 1.97 0.18 26.01
N ARG A 232 2.57 1.18 25.39
CA ARG A 232 2.48 2.58 25.83
C ARG A 232 2.01 3.50 24.71
N LEU A 233 1.19 4.50 25.08
CA LEU A 233 0.83 5.63 24.26
C LEU A 233 1.43 6.92 24.80
N ALA A 234 1.97 7.74 23.90
CA ALA A 234 2.50 9.06 24.23
C ALA A 234 2.25 10.05 23.08
N ARG A 235 2.13 11.34 23.39
CA ARG A 235 2.11 12.41 22.39
C ARG A 235 3.52 12.95 22.17
N ASP A 236 3.85 13.20 20.91
CA ASP A 236 5.16 13.75 20.53
C ASP A 236 4.97 14.72 19.33
N GLY A 237 5.01 16.02 19.61
CA GLY A 237 5.05 17.07 18.57
C GLY A 237 3.84 17.15 17.61
N GLY A 238 2.68 16.60 17.97
CA GLY A 238 1.46 16.54 17.13
C GLY A 238 1.26 15.17 16.48
N ASP A 239 2.08 14.19 16.88
CA ASP A 239 1.93 12.79 16.56
C ASP A 239 1.56 11.99 17.82
N VAL A 240 0.95 10.84 17.63
CA VAL A 240 0.73 9.83 18.68
C VAL A 240 1.71 8.67 18.45
N ARG A 241 2.52 8.38 19.45
CA ARG A 241 3.46 7.25 19.46
C ARG A 241 2.85 6.08 20.23
N LEU A 242 2.62 4.99 19.53
CA LEU A 242 2.23 3.70 20.09
C LEU A 242 3.49 2.82 20.13
N SER A 243 3.95 2.47 21.31
CA SER A 243 5.13 1.62 21.49
C SER A 243 4.76 0.32 22.16
N VAL A 244 5.29 -0.78 21.65
CA VAL A 244 5.28 -2.10 22.28
C VAL A 244 6.73 -2.46 22.56
N THR A 245 7.05 -2.63 23.83
CA THR A 245 8.42 -2.89 24.29
C THR A 245 8.47 -4.19 25.06
N ASP A 246 9.33 -5.11 24.64
CA ASP A 246 9.63 -6.35 25.35
C ASP A 246 11.00 -6.26 26.04
N ASN A 247 11.28 -7.17 26.97
CA ASN A 247 12.57 -7.35 27.62
C ASN A 247 13.29 -8.63 27.15
N GLY A 248 12.98 -9.10 25.93
CA GLY A 248 13.62 -10.25 25.28
C GLY A 248 15.06 -9.98 24.85
N PRO A 249 15.61 -10.81 23.95
CA PRO A 249 16.97 -10.64 23.45
C PRO A 249 17.17 -9.40 22.57
N GLY A 250 16.06 -8.82 22.05
CA GLY A 250 16.10 -7.67 21.17
C GLY A 250 16.78 -7.93 19.81
N ILE A 251 17.03 -6.85 19.06
CA ILE A 251 17.78 -6.83 17.80
C ILE A 251 18.85 -5.76 17.91
N PRO A 252 20.08 -6.13 18.31
CA PRO A 252 21.12 -5.14 18.61
C PRO A 252 21.58 -4.34 17.41
N LEU A 253 21.70 -4.98 16.23
CA LEU A 253 22.21 -4.33 15.02
C LEU A 253 21.12 -3.53 14.32
N GLU A 254 21.44 -2.29 13.94
CA GLU A 254 20.51 -1.40 13.25
C GLU A 254 20.10 -1.95 11.88
N GLU A 255 21.05 -2.49 11.10
CA GLU A 255 20.81 -3.12 9.82
C GLU A 255 19.81 -4.29 9.93
N ASP A 256 19.90 -5.09 10.99
CA ASP A 256 18.98 -6.20 11.23
C ASP A 256 17.59 -5.69 11.67
N ARG A 257 17.49 -4.57 12.38
CA ARG A 257 16.20 -3.93 12.69
C ARG A 257 15.49 -3.45 11.43
N GLU A 258 16.21 -2.82 10.49
CA GLU A 258 15.63 -2.44 9.18
C GLU A 258 15.13 -3.66 8.41
N ARG A 259 15.98 -4.68 8.29
CA ARG A 259 15.67 -5.94 7.61
C ARG A 259 14.50 -6.70 8.26
N ALA A 260 14.35 -6.66 9.56
CA ALA A 260 13.24 -7.31 10.28
C ALA A 260 11.86 -6.78 9.88
N THR A 261 11.77 -5.60 9.27
CA THR A 261 10.53 -5.03 8.73
C THR A 261 10.24 -5.44 7.27
N GLU A 262 11.17 -6.14 6.62
CA GLU A 262 10.98 -6.67 5.27
C GLU A 262 10.10 -7.92 5.29
N ARG A 263 9.47 -8.24 4.17
CA ARG A 263 8.60 -9.40 4.05
C ARG A 263 9.42 -10.68 4.09
N PHE A 264 8.94 -11.68 4.84
CA PHE A 264 9.55 -13.01 4.97
C PHE A 264 10.96 -13.04 5.57
N VAL A 265 11.47 -11.90 6.00
CA VAL A 265 12.76 -11.84 6.69
C VAL A 265 12.59 -12.39 8.10
N ARG A 266 13.46 -13.36 8.43
CA ARG A 266 13.62 -13.94 9.75
C ARG A 266 15.10 -13.94 10.07
N LEU A 267 15.46 -13.21 11.11
CA LEU A 267 16.84 -13.15 11.58
C LEU A 267 17.30 -14.53 12.09
N GLU A 268 18.57 -14.82 12.02
CA GLU A 268 19.09 -16.15 12.37
C GLU A 268 18.70 -16.61 13.77
N GLN A 269 18.71 -15.70 14.73
CA GLN A 269 18.32 -15.95 16.11
C GLN A 269 16.84 -16.35 16.26
N SER A 270 15.98 -15.99 15.31
CA SER A 270 14.53 -16.25 15.31
C SER A 270 14.10 -17.44 14.47
N ARG A 271 15.03 -18.12 13.77
CA ARG A 271 14.68 -19.23 12.86
C ARG A 271 14.11 -20.46 13.56
N SER A 272 14.42 -20.67 14.83
CA SER A 272 13.90 -21.78 15.63
C SER A 272 12.45 -21.56 16.10
N GLN A 273 11.97 -20.32 16.12
CA GLN A 273 10.62 -19.97 16.58
C GLN A 273 9.61 -20.10 15.43
N PRO A 274 8.35 -20.52 15.63
CA PRO A 274 7.33 -20.57 14.58
C PRO A 274 6.94 -19.15 14.13
N GLY A 275 6.81 -18.90 12.82
CA GLY A 275 6.37 -17.60 12.30
C GLY A 275 6.58 -17.44 10.80
N SER A 276 5.79 -16.57 10.15
CA SER A 276 5.82 -16.30 8.70
C SER A 276 6.84 -15.23 8.30
N GLY A 277 7.32 -14.39 9.23
CA GLY A 277 8.13 -13.21 8.91
C GLY A 277 7.32 -12.06 8.28
N LEU A 278 5.98 -12.07 8.46
CA LEU A 278 5.10 -11.04 7.88
C LEU A 278 4.54 -10.06 8.92
N GLY A 279 4.60 -10.37 10.21
CA GLY A 279 3.94 -9.55 11.26
C GLY A 279 4.41 -8.10 11.26
N LEU A 280 5.72 -7.86 11.28
CA LEU A 280 6.28 -6.50 11.29
C LEU A 280 6.08 -5.78 9.94
N SER A 281 6.20 -6.48 8.81
CA SER A 281 5.94 -5.88 7.48
C SER A 281 4.47 -5.50 7.31
N GLN A 282 3.54 -6.28 7.89
CA GLN A 282 2.12 -5.96 7.91
C GLN A 282 1.83 -4.76 8.80
N ALA A 283 2.41 -4.70 9.99
CA ALA A 283 2.30 -3.53 10.88
C ALA A 283 2.86 -2.24 10.20
N LYS A 284 3.98 -2.36 9.48
CA LYS A 284 4.57 -1.26 8.69
C LYS A 284 3.64 -0.78 7.57
N ALA A 285 3.03 -1.70 6.82
CA ALA A 285 2.07 -1.36 5.76
C ALA A 285 0.82 -0.67 6.32
N ILE A 286 0.30 -1.15 7.45
CA ILE A 286 -0.83 -0.53 8.15
C ILE A 286 -0.47 0.86 8.66
N ALA A 287 0.70 1.04 9.28
CA ALA A 287 1.17 2.35 9.72
C ALA A 287 1.24 3.34 8.55
N LYS A 288 1.85 2.92 7.43
CA LYS A 288 1.96 3.74 6.21
C LYS A 288 0.59 4.09 5.62
N PHE A 289 -0.37 3.17 5.64
CA PHE A 289 -1.75 3.42 5.19
C PHE A 289 -2.43 4.54 6.00
N HIS A 290 -2.10 4.65 7.29
CA HIS A 290 -2.58 5.71 8.19
C HIS A 290 -1.69 6.98 8.17
N ASN A 291 -0.88 7.20 7.12
CA ASN A 291 0.10 8.29 7.02
C ASN A 291 1.11 8.32 8.15
N GLY A 292 1.29 7.20 8.83
CA GLY A 292 2.26 7.00 9.90
C GLY A 292 3.52 6.27 9.43
N ARG A 293 4.34 5.89 10.42
CA ARG A 293 5.55 5.09 10.20
C ARG A 293 5.78 4.12 11.33
N LEU A 294 6.55 3.07 11.06
CA LEU A 294 6.96 2.07 12.05
C LEU A 294 8.49 2.14 12.21
N GLU A 295 8.93 2.23 13.44
CA GLU A 295 10.34 2.34 13.86
C GLU A 295 10.66 1.19 14.83
N LEU A 296 11.86 0.61 14.73
CA LEU A 296 12.37 -0.38 15.67
C LEU A 296 13.56 0.20 16.43
N ALA A 297 13.52 0.11 17.76
CA ALA A 297 14.57 0.62 18.64
C ALA A 297 15.05 -0.49 19.59
N ASP A 298 16.34 -0.44 19.96
CA ASP A 298 16.94 -1.29 20.97
C ASP A 298 16.52 -0.82 22.38
N ALA A 299 15.83 -1.67 23.17
CA ALA A 299 15.32 -1.32 24.49
C ALA A 299 16.29 -1.60 25.64
N LYS A 300 17.36 -2.39 25.41
CA LYS A 300 18.48 -2.68 26.34
C LYS A 300 18.06 -3.15 27.76
N PRO A 301 17.51 -4.34 27.96
CA PRO A 301 17.32 -5.41 26.98
C PRO A 301 15.98 -5.30 26.25
N GLY A 302 15.89 -5.99 25.10
CA GLY A 302 14.66 -6.16 24.36
C GLY A 302 14.54 -5.30 23.11
N LEU A 303 13.36 -5.35 22.51
CA LEU A 303 13.01 -4.57 21.33
C LEU A 303 11.84 -3.63 21.66
N SER A 304 11.92 -2.41 21.18
CA SER A 304 10.81 -1.47 21.16
C SER A 304 10.34 -1.26 19.73
N VAL A 305 9.11 -1.69 19.42
CA VAL A 305 8.44 -1.42 18.15
C VAL A 305 7.56 -0.21 18.36
N VAL A 306 7.84 0.87 17.64
CA VAL A 306 7.13 2.15 17.75
C VAL A 306 6.39 2.43 16.47
N THR A 307 5.06 2.57 16.56
CA THR A 307 4.23 3.06 15.45
C THR A 307 3.85 4.51 15.74
N VAL A 308 4.11 5.39 14.80
CA VAL A 308 3.81 6.82 14.90
C VAL A 308 2.64 7.13 13.98
N PHE A 309 1.59 7.74 14.52
CA PHE A 309 0.41 8.19 13.79
C PHE A 309 0.24 9.69 13.91
N PRO A 310 -0.21 10.41 12.86
CA PRO A 310 -0.64 11.79 12.98
C PRO A 310 -1.83 11.91 13.95
N GLU A 311 -1.77 12.82 14.92
CA GLU A 311 -2.91 13.08 15.81
C GLU A 311 -4.05 13.75 15.02
N ALA A 312 -5.29 13.30 15.24
CA ALA A 312 -6.46 13.97 14.68
C ALA A 312 -6.56 15.36 15.31
N ARG A 313 -6.36 16.42 14.51
CA ARG A 313 -6.62 17.77 14.97
C ARG A 313 -8.12 17.98 14.98
N PRO A 314 -8.73 18.44 16.10
CA PRO A 314 -10.11 18.86 16.07
C PRO A 314 -10.23 19.98 15.03
N GLU A 315 -11.10 19.81 14.05
CA GLU A 315 -11.48 20.91 13.15
C GLU A 315 -11.96 22.08 14.03
N ARG A 316 -11.30 23.24 13.87
CA ARG A 316 -11.66 24.46 14.59
C ARG A 316 -12.87 25.13 13.91
#